data_9118215072eb38ff823aaeaf70e1cccf
#
_entry.id   9118215072eb38ff823aaeaf70e1cccf
#
_cell.length_a   1.000
_cell.length_b   1.000
_cell.length_c   1.000
_cell.angle_alpha   90.00
_cell.angle_beta   90.00
_cell.angle_gamma   90.00
#
_symmetry.space_group_name_H-M   'P 1'
#
loop_
_entity.id
_entity.type
_entity.pdbx_description
1 polymer ?
#
loop_
_entity_poly.entity_id
_entity_poly.type
_entity_poly.pdbx_seq_one_letter_code
_entity_poly.pdbx_strand_id
1 'polypeptide(L)'
;MRSRSGERGERGRAIRRHITFALPIIVFVATAASAQVRVGRDSSTRLQRFGRDALYGTGLGLVYGLVDQLRHQPPEWGTGWNEYNRRAASDIGEFLIQEGTTEALAAALHRPLDYAACPCSGTGARFRWALLGAFTDPMPNGSHPIAVPRIVGDYVGSFAQTTWLPARSNRTRTALVNGSASLAIGAGINLFQEFRHRRR
;
A
#
# COMPACT_ATOMS: atom_id res chain seq x y z
N MET A 1 -43.39 30.94 3.81
CA MET A 1 -42.56 30.28 4.85
C MET A 1 -42.45 28.79 4.53
N ARG A 2 -41.36 28.33 3.92
CA ARG A 2 -41.12 26.92 3.62
C ARG A 2 -40.01 26.42 4.56
N SER A 3 -40.31 25.31 5.24
CA SER A 3 -39.58 24.66 6.33
C SER A 3 -38.17 24.19 5.93
N ARG A 4 -37.16 24.64 6.69
CA ARG A 4 -35.73 24.23 6.63
C ARG A 4 -35.40 22.95 7.43
N SER A 5 -36.36 22.07 7.69
CA SER A 5 -36.18 20.92 8.60
C SER A 5 -35.67 19.62 7.93
N GLY A 6 -35.52 19.58 6.58
CA GLY A 6 -35.09 18.37 5.86
C GLY A 6 -33.56 18.10 5.81
N GLU A 7 -32.75 19.15 5.81
CA GLU A 7 -31.32 19.01 5.49
C GLU A 7 -30.43 18.47 6.64
N ARG A 8 -30.86 18.57 7.88
CA ARG A 8 -30.04 18.06 9.02
C ARG A 8 -30.10 16.54 9.19
N GLY A 9 -31.13 15.89 8.68
CA GLY A 9 -31.28 14.42 8.81
C GLY A 9 -30.36 13.61 7.88
N GLU A 10 -30.06 14.16 6.69
CA GLU A 10 -29.26 13.45 5.68
C GLU A 10 -27.75 13.49 5.98
N ARG A 11 -27.24 14.59 6.52
CA ARG A 11 -25.79 14.70 6.86
C ARG A 11 -25.39 13.74 7.98
N GLY A 12 -26.25 13.48 8.94
CA GLY A 12 -25.98 12.54 10.04
C GLY A 12 -25.95 11.07 9.61
N ARG A 13 -26.73 10.70 8.57
CA ARG A 13 -26.74 9.34 8.03
C ARG A 13 -25.54 9.05 7.12
N ALA A 14 -25.06 10.05 6.41
CA ALA A 14 -23.87 9.91 5.56
C ALA A 14 -22.60 9.64 6.40
N ILE A 15 -22.41 10.36 7.51
CA ILE A 15 -21.24 10.20 8.39
C ILE A 15 -21.24 8.83 9.07
N ARG A 16 -22.41 8.31 9.50
CA ARG A 16 -22.49 6.98 10.13
C ARG A 16 -22.18 5.81 9.19
N ARG A 17 -22.46 5.96 7.89
CA ARG A 17 -22.16 4.90 6.89
C ARG A 17 -20.68 4.77 6.59
N HIS A 18 -19.89 5.84 6.72
CA HIS A 18 -18.46 5.81 6.42
C HIS A 18 -17.61 5.14 7.51
N ILE A 19 -18.04 5.13 8.76
CA ILE A 19 -17.27 4.55 9.88
C ILE A 19 -17.36 3.02 9.90
N THR A 20 -18.49 2.44 9.50
CA THR A 20 -18.74 1.00 9.61
C THR A 20 -17.94 0.17 8.59
N PHE A 21 -17.48 0.76 7.47
CA PHE A 21 -16.75 0.05 6.42
C PHE A 21 -15.21 0.16 6.53
N ALA A 22 -14.68 1.06 7.35
CA ALA A 22 -13.24 1.19 7.54
C ALA A 22 -12.64 0.06 8.40
N LEU A 23 -13.42 -0.49 9.33
CA LEU A 23 -12.94 -1.53 10.27
C LEU A 23 -12.50 -2.84 9.60
N PRO A 24 -13.26 -3.45 8.66
CA PRO A 24 -12.86 -4.69 8.04
C PRO A 24 -11.63 -4.55 7.13
N ILE A 25 -11.39 -3.38 6.54
CA ILE A 25 -10.23 -3.11 5.70
C ILE A 25 -8.95 -3.09 6.54
N ILE A 26 -8.99 -2.47 7.72
CA ILE A 26 -7.85 -2.42 8.65
C ILE A 26 -7.51 -3.83 9.12
N VAL A 27 -8.50 -4.67 9.39
CA VAL A 27 -8.30 -6.06 9.82
C VAL A 27 -7.70 -6.90 8.70
N PHE A 28 -8.12 -6.71 7.44
CA PHE A 28 -7.59 -7.47 6.32
C PHE A 28 -6.14 -7.07 5.97
N VAL A 29 -5.81 -5.77 5.99
CA VAL A 29 -4.43 -5.29 5.82
C VAL A 29 -3.54 -5.83 6.93
N ALA A 30 -4.02 -5.89 8.17
CA ALA A 30 -3.27 -6.46 9.29
C ALA A 30 -3.04 -7.98 9.14
N THR A 31 -3.98 -8.73 8.56
CA THR A 31 -3.82 -10.17 8.32
C THR A 31 -2.88 -10.46 7.15
N ALA A 32 -2.94 -9.68 6.08
CA ALA A 32 -2.02 -9.78 4.95
C ALA A 32 -0.57 -9.45 5.37
N ALA A 33 -0.38 -8.37 6.14
CA ALA A 33 0.92 -8.02 6.74
C ALA A 33 1.44 -9.13 7.67
N SER A 34 0.54 -9.88 8.33
CA SER A 34 0.92 -11.01 9.17
C SER A 34 1.50 -12.18 8.42
N ALA A 35 1.05 -12.42 7.21
CA ALA A 35 1.56 -13.50 6.37
C ALA A 35 2.96 -13.17 5.82
N GLN A 36 3.22 -11.90 5.45
CA GLN A 36 4.55 -11.46 5.01
C GLN A 36 5.64 -11.64 6.08
N VAL A 37 5.30 -11.43 7.37
CA VAL A 37 6.28 -11.51 8.47
C VAL A 37 6.79 -12.94 8.74
N ARG A 38 6.03 -13.98 8.41
CA ARG A 38 6.46 -15.38 8.66
C ARG A 38 7.53 -15.87 7.71
N VAL A 39 7.73 -15.22 6.57
CA VAL A 39 8.59 -15.72 5.49
C VAL A 39 9.95 -15.02 5.40
N GLY A 40 10.17 -13.94 6.14
CA GLY A 40 11.38 -13.10 6.10
C GLY A 40 12.67 -13.78 6.64
N ARG A 41 12.70 -15.10 6.81
CA ARG A 41 13.88 -15.85 7.27
C ARG A 41 14.40 -16.87 6.27
N ASP A 42 13.67 -17.11 5.18
CA ASP A 42 14.14 -18.02 4.15
C ASP A 42 14.98 -17.30 3.11
N SER A 43 16.09 -17.92 2.72
CA SER A 43 16.96 -17.53 1.61
C SER A 43 16.28 -17.72 0.25
N SER A 44 15.03 -17.20 0.13
CA SER A 44 14.27 -17.26 -1.12
C SER A 44 14.95 -16.45 -2.20
N THR A 45 15.02 -16.99 -3.39
CA THR A 45 15.49 -16.22 -4.56
C THR A 45 14.61 -14.98 -4.77
N ARG A 46 15.14 -13.94 -5.42
CA ARG A 46 14.36 -12.72 -5.76
C ARG A 46 13.07 -13.05 -6.50
N LEU A 47 13.09 -14.06 -7.37
CA LEU A 47 11.90 -14.51 -8.10
C LEU A 47 10.83 -15.10 -7.17
N GLN A 48 11.23 -15.88 -6.17
CA GLN A 48 10.28 -16.42 -5.17
C GLN A 48 9.68 -15.30 -4.32
N ARG A 49 10.50 -14.29 -3.96
CA ARG A 49 10.02 -13.10 -3.26
C ARG A 49 8.99 -12.36 -4.11
N PHE A 50 9.34 -12.00 -5.34
CA PHE A 50 8.42 -11.35 -6.27
C PHE A 50 7.12 -12.13 -6.44
N GLY A 51 7.18 -13.45 -6.66
CA GLY A 51 5.98 -14.28 -6.82
C GLY A 51 5.09 -14.28 -5.58
N ARG A 52 5.68 -14.32 -4.39
CA ARG A 52 4.95 -14.23 -3.13
C ARG A 52 4.31 -12.85 -2.96
N ASP A 53 5.06 -11.79 -3.19
CA ASP A 53 4.60 -10.42 -3.00
C ASP A 53 3.54 -10.07 -4.06
N ALA A 54 3.66 -10.59 -5.29
CA ALA A 54 2.63 -10.52 -6.32
C ALA A 54 1.31 -11.21 -5.90
N LEU A 55 1.39 -12.34 -5.21
CA LEU A 55 0.19 -13.02 -4.68
C LEU A 55 -0.49 -12.17 -3.60
N TYR A 56 0.28 -11.57 -2.69
CA TYR A 56 -0.27 -10.65 -1.68
C TYR A 56 -0.85 -9.39 -2.32
N GLY A 57 -0.15 -8.80 -3.27
CA GLY A 57 -0.64 -7.63 -4.01
C GLY A 57 -1.91 -7.91 -4.80
N THR A 58 -2.05 -9.12 -5.36
CA THR A 58 -3.30 -9.56 -5.97
C THR A 58 -4.44 -9.55 -4.96
N GLY A 59 -4.23 -10.11 -3.76
CA GLY A 59 -5.22 -10.07 -2.69
C GLY A 59 -5.58 -8.64 -2.25
N LEU A 60 -4.59 -7.78 -2.11
CA LEU A 60 -4.81 -6.36 -1.80
C LEU A 60 -5.54 -5.62 -2.92
N GLY A 61 -5.20 -5.86 -4.18
CA GLY A 61 -5.87 -5.24 -5.33
C GLY A 61 -7.34 -5.61 -5.42
N LEU A 62 -7.71 -6.85 -5.06
CA LEU A 62 -9.12 -7.25 -4.94
C LEU A 62 -9.85 -6.43 -3.86
N VAL A 63 -9.20 -6.18 -2.72
CA VAL A 63 -9.77 -5.38 -1.63
C VAL A 63 -9.86 -3.92 -2.01
N TYR A 64 -8.84 -3.33 -2.61
CA TYR A 64 -8.85 -1.94 -3.08
C TYR A 64 -9.88 -1.74 -4.17
N GLY A 65 -9.98 -2.65 -5.14
CA GLY A 65 -11.03 -2.63 -6.16
C GLY A 65 -12.45 -2.63 -5.56
N LEU A 66 -12.67 -3.37 -4.45
CA LEU A 66 -13.93 -3.34 -3.71
C LEU A 66 -14.15 -1.98 -3.02
N VAL A 67 -13.12 -1.40 -2.41
CA VAL A 67 -13.21 -0.07 -1.79
C VAL A 67 -13.54 0.99 -2.82
N ASP A 68 -12.89 0.96 -3.97
CA ASP A 68 -13.12 1.88 -5.07
C ASP A 68 -14.50 1.69 -5.69
N GLN A 69 -14.98 0.45 -5.75
CA GLN A 69 -16.35 0.15 -6.16
C GLN A 69 -17.36 0.78 -5.20
N LEU A 70 -17.16 0.66 -3.89
CA LEU A 70 -18.03 1.25 -2.88
C LEU A 70 -17.97 2.78 -2.85
N ARG A 71 -16.83 3.36 -3.21
CA ARG A 71 -16.63 4.81 -3.33
C ARG A 71 -17.03 5.37 -4.70
N HIS A 72 -17.39 4.50 -5.65
CA HIS A 72 -17.67 4.86 -7.05
C HIS A 72 -16.48 5.61 -7.69
N GLN A 73 -15.26 5.13 -7.46
CA GLN A 73 -14.03 5.72 -7.97
C GLN A 73 -13.34 4.76 -8.98
N PRO A 74 -12.96 5.21 -10.16
CA PRO A 74 -13.40 6.44 -10.78
C PRO A 74 -14.88 6.36 -11.21
N PRO A 75 -15.64 7.45 -11.15
CA PRO A 75 -17.09 7.41 -11.43
C PRO A 75 -17.41 7.03 -12.87
N GLU A 76 -16.52 7.28 -13.81
CA GLU A 76 -16.67 6.95 -15.23
C GLU A 76 -16.74 5.44 -15.49
N TRP A 77 -16.26 4.63 -14.58
CA TRP A 77 -16.32 3.17 -14.74
C TRP A 77 -17.67 2.57 -14.35
N GLY A 78 -18.54 3.35 -13.68
CA GLY A 78 -19.87 2.87 -13.31
C GLY A 78 -19.87 1.92 -12.11
N THR A 79 -20.94 1.10 -12.03
CA THR A 79 -21.17 0.16 -10.93
C THR A 79 -21.57 -1.21 -11.50
N GLY A 80 -21.13 -2.28 -10.86
CA GLY A 80 -21.44 -3.65 -11.26
C GLY A 80 -20.25 -4.57 -11.13
N TRP A 81 -20.42 -5.82 -11.57
CA TRP A 81 -19.37 -6.82 -11.44
C TRP A 81 -18.19 -6.60 -12.41
N ASN A 82 -18.49 -6.20 -13.65
CA ASN A 82 -17.45 -5.90 -14.63
C ASN A 82 -16.62 -4.70 -14.22
N GLU A 83 -17.26 -3.69 -13.66
CA GLU A 83 -16.63 -2.47 -13.17
C GLU A 83 -15.76 -2.72 -11.94
N TYR A 84 -16.21 -3.61 -11.05
CA TYR A 84 -15.38 -4.11 -9.95
C TYR A 84 -14.12 -4.82 -10.48
N ASN A 85 -14.29 -5.76 -11.41
CA ASN A 85 -13.14 -6.49 -11.96
C ASN A 85 -12.14 -5.55 -12.64
N ARG A 86 -12.63 -4.49 -13.30
CA ARG A 86 -11.79 -3.48 -13.93
C ARG A 86 -10.97 -2.70 -12.90
N ARG A 87 -11.56 -2.34 -11.76
CA ARG A 87 -10.86 -1.67 -10.65
C ARG A 87 -9.82 -2.59 -10.03
N ALA A 88 -10.22 -3.78 -9.66
CA ALA A 88 -9.31 -4.77 -9.10
C ALA A 88 -8.13 -5.08 -10.03
N ALA A 89 -8.38 -5.24 -11.34
CA ALA A 89 -7.32 -5.45 -12.31
C ALA A 89 -6.39 -4.22 -12.45
N SER A 90 -6.94 -3.00 -12.33
CA SER A 90 -6.14 -1.77 -12.32
C SER A 90 -5.19 -1.71 -11.13
N ASP A 91 -5.68 -2.03 -9.93
CA ASP A 91 -4.88 -1.97 -8.70
C ASP A 91 -3.85 -3.10 -8.66
N ILE A 92 -4.21 -4.30 -9.13
CA ILE A 92 -3.27 -5.42 -9.30
C ILE A 92 -2.19 -5.04 -10.30
N GLY A 93 -2.56 -4.43 -11.44
CA GLY A 93 -1.61 -3.99 -12.45
C GLY A 93 -0.63 -2.93 -11.94
N GLU A 94 -1.12 -1.93 -11.19
CA GLU A 94 -0.28 -0.94 -10.51
C GLU A 94 0.73 -1.63 -9.60
N PHE A 95 0.26 -2.50 -8.71
CA PHE A 95 1.10 -3.21 -7.76
C PHE A 95 2.18 -4.06 -8.44
N LEU A 96 1.84 -4.81 -9.49
CA LEU A 96 2.81 -5.63 -10.22
C LEU A 96 3.92 -4.80 -10.87
N ILE A 97 3.59 -3.62 -11.39
CA ILE A 97 4.58 -2.69 -11.95
C ILE A 97 5.45 -2.10 -10.84
N GLN A 98 4.87 -1.72 -9.69
CA GLN A 98 5.61 -1.26 -8.51
C GLN A 98 6.63 -2.31 -8.07
N GLU A 99 6.19 -3.52 -7.79
CA GLU A 99 7.05 -4.60 -7.30
C GLU A 99 8.09 -5.03 -8.35
N GLY A 100 7.69 -5.16 -9.61
CA GLY A 100 8.63 -5.49 -10.69
C GLY A 100 9.74 -4.45 -10.84
N THR A 101 9.40 -3.17 -10.77
CA THR A 101 10.37 -2.06 -10.83
C THR A 101 11.26 -2.06 -9.59
N THR A 102 10.69 -2.24 -8.40
CA THR A 102 11.41 -2.31 -7.13
C THR A 102 12.42 -3.45 -7.13
N GLU A 103 12.04 -4.66 -7.49
CA GLU A 103 12.93 -5.82 -7.56
C GLU A 103 14.02 -5.67 -8.62
N ALA A 104 13.69 -5.12 -9.79
CA ALA A 104 14.67 -4.87 -10.85
C ALA A 104 15.72 -3.85 -10.43
N LEU A 105 15.31 -2.72 -9.83
CA LEU A 105 16.22 -1.70 -9.33
C LEU A 105 17.04 -2.19 -8.13
N ALA A 106 16.42 -2.95 -7.22
CA ALA A 106 17.13 -3.54 -6.09
C ALA A 106 18.19 -4.55 -6.55
N ALA A 107 17.91 -5.32 -7.60
CA ALA A 107 18.89 -6.20 -8.22
C ALA A 107 20.06 -5.42 -8.83
N ALA A 108 19.75 -4.39 -9.62
CA ALA A 108 20.76 -3.57 -10.29
C ALA A 108 21.65 -2.79 -9.30
N LEU A 109 21.07 -2.32 -8.20
CA LEU A 109 21.77 -1.52 -7.19
C LEU A 109 22.31 -2.36 -6.01
N HIS A 110 22.16 -3.70 -6.05
CA HIS A 110 22.54 -4.62 -4.99
C HIS A 110 21.97 -4.24 -3.62
N ARG A 111 20.69 -3.81 -3.59
CA ARG A 111 20.01 -3.37 -2.38
C ARG A 111 19.21 -4.50 -1.73
N PRO A 112 19.21 -4.60 -0.38
CA PRO A 112 18.27 -5.46 0.33
C PRO A 112 16.86 -4.85 0.29
N LEU A 113 15.85 -5.71 0.18
CA LEU A 113 14.44 -5.28 0.26
C LEU A 113 13.78 -5.72 1.56
N ASP A 114 14.42 -6.63 2.31
CA ASP A 114 13.89 -7.13 3.57
C ASP A 114 13.98 -6.06 4.67
N TYR A 115 12.92 -5.95 5.47
CA TYR A 115 12.94 -5.07 6.63
C TYR A 115 13.90 -5.62 7.70
N ALA A 116 14.84 -4.79 8.13
CA ALA A 116 15.73 -5.09 9.24
C ALA A 116 15.16 -4.49 10.54
N ALA A 117 14.89 -5.37 11.53
CA ALA A 117 14.42 -4.91 12.84
C ALA A 117 15.46 -4.02 13.53
N CYS A 118 14.99 -3.05 14.32
CA CYS A 118 15.87 -2.13 15.03
C CYS A 118 16.77 -2.85 16.03
N PRO A 119 18.09 -2.67 15.98
CA PRO A 119 18.98 -3.13 17.04
C PRO A 119 18.91 -2.25 18.29
N CYS A 120 18.07 -1.20 18.25
CA CYS A 120 17.94 -0.19 19.30
C CYS A 120 17.04 -0.62 20.47
N SER A 121 17.19 0.01 21.61
CA SER A 121 16.33 -0.09 22.78
C SER A 121 15.42 1.14 22.91
N GLY A 122 14.19 0.91 23.42
CA GLY A 122 13.20 1.98 23.63
C GLY A 122 12.21 2.13 22.48
N THR A 123 10.94 2.39 22.85
CA THR A 123 9.80 2.46 21.92
C THR A 123 9.95 3.59 20.90
N GLY A 124 10.42 4.75 21.33
CA GLY A 124 10.58 5.93 20.45
C GLY A 124 11.65 5.72 19.37
N ALA A 125 12.80 5.11 19.73
CA ALA A 125 13.87 4.80 18.79
C ALA A 125 13.40 3.76 17.75
N ARG A 126 12.68 2.74 18.17
CA ARG A 126 12.09 1.71 17.30
C ARG A 126 11.04 2.29 16.35
N PHE A 127 10.18 3.17 16.86
CA PHE A 127 9.19 3.86 16.05
C PHE A 127 9.86 4.68 14.93
N ARG A 128 10.85 5.49 15.29
CA ARG A 128 11.64 6.28 14.34
C ARG A 128 12.35 5.39 13.31
N TRP A 129 12.96 4.30 13.76
CA TRP A 129 13.63 3.34 12.88
C TRP A 129 12.67 2.75 11.84
N ALA A 130 11.51 2.27 12.27
CA ALA A 130 10.51 1.67 11.40
C ALA A 130 9.97 2.68 10.37
N LEU A 131 9.72 3.93 10.77
CA LEU A 131 9.31 4.99 9.85
C LEU A 131 10.39 5.31 8.83
N LEU A 132 11.63 5.51 9.29
CA LEU A 132 12.75 5.82 8.39
C LEU A 132 13.06 4.65 7.46
N GLY A 133 12.82 3.41 7.88
CA GLY A 133 12.97 2.20 7.07
C GLY A 133 12.03 2.11 5.88
N ALA A 134 11.01 2.99 5.75
CA ALA A 134 10.27 3.13 4.51
C ALA A 134 11.02 3.91 3.43
N PHE A 135 11.95 4.78 3.85
CA PHE A 135 12.67 5.71 2.99
C PHE A 135 14.16 5.38 2.87
N THR A 136 14.68 4.48 3.70
CA THR A 136 16.11 4.12 3.74
C THR A 136 16.28 2.61 3.74
N ASP A 137 17.36 2.14 3.11
CA ASP A 137 17.76 0.74 3.10
C ASP A 137 18.90 0.53 4.11
N PRO A 138 18.71 -0.24 5.21
CA PRO A 138 19.80 -0.54 6.12
C PRO A 138 20.79 -1.50 5.44
N MET A 139 22.04 -1.07 5.30
CA MET A 139 23.11 -1.85 4.69
C MET A 139 23.92 -2.59 5.76
N PRO A 140 24.55 -3.73 5.41
CA PRO A 140 25.38 -4.49 6.34
C PRO A 140 26.55 -3.70 6.94
N ASN A 141 27.03 -2.67 6.25
CA ASN A 141 28.07 -1.75 6.71
C ASN A 141 27.57 -0.68 7.69
N GLY A 142 26.29 -0.71 8.09
CA GLY A 142 25.68 0.25 9.00
C GLY A 142 25.24 1.56 8.34
N SER A 143 25.41 1.73 7.03
CA SER A 143 24.88 2.90 6.33
C SER A 143 23.38 2.77 6.04
N HIS A 144 22.70 3.91 5.91
CA HIS A 144 21.26 4.00 5.63
C HIS A 144 21.01 4.88 4.40
N PRO A 145 21.41 4.43 3.18
CA PRO A 145 21.12 5.19 1.98
C PRO A 145 19.62 5.23 1.71
N ILE A 146 19.20 6.20 0.88
CA ILE A 146 17.81 6.33 0.41
C ILE A 146 17.37 5.03 -0.28
N ALA A 147 16.16 4.57 0.00
CA ALA A 147 15.53 3.38 -0.57
C ALA A 147 15.05 3.65 -2.01
N VAL A 148 15.99 3.98 -2.90
CA VAL A 148 15.71 4.33 -4.30
C VAL A 148 14.84 3.28 -5.00
N PRO A 149 15.11 1.96 -4.89
CA PRO A 149 14.28 0.96 -5.56
C PRO A 149 12.81 1.06 -5.18
N ARG A 150 12.52 1.17 -3.89
CA ARG A 150 11.15 1.23 -3.36
C ARG A 150 10.45 2.52 -3.77
N ILE A 151 11.08 3.66 -3.54
CA ILE A 151 10.50 4.96 -3.88
C ILE A 151 10.21 5.06 -5.38
N VAL A 152 11.17 4.67 -6.23
CA VAL A 152 10.98 4.70 -7.68
C VAL A 152 9.92 3.70 -8.12
N GLY A 153 9.89 2.49 -7.55
CA GLY A 153 8.89 1.49 -7.85
C GLY A 153 7.48 2.00 -7.57
N ASP A 154 7.23 2.54 -6.37
CA ASP A 154 5.93 3.06 -5.96
C ASP A 154 5.43 4.16 -6.93
N TYR A 155 6.29 5.10 -7.31
CA TYR A 155 5.88 6.15 -8.24
C TYR A 155 5.76 5.66 -9.68
N VAL A 156 6.63 4.77 -10.16
CA VAL A 156 6.54 4.20 -11.52
C VAL A 156 5.24 3.44 -11.70
N GLY A 157 4.85 2.60 -10.74
CA GLY A 157 3.55 1.90 -10.80
C GLY A 157 2.38 2.86 -10.80
N SER A 158 2.39 3.85 -9.90
CA SER A 158 1.32 4.84 -9.80
C SER A 158 1.22 5.72 -11.06
N PHE A 159 2.33 6.13 -11.66
CA PHE A 159 2.32 6.83 -12.95
C PHE A 159 1.82 5.93 -14.09
N ALA A 160 2.27 4.67 -14.12
CA ALA A 160 1.78 3.70 -15.12
C ALA A 160 0.28 3.52 -15.02
N GLN A 161 -0.28 3.37 -13.80
CA GLN A 161 -1.73 3.26 -13.58
C GLN A 161 -2.50 4.41 -14.23
N THR A 162 -1.99 5.64 -14.19
CA THR A 162 -2.67 6.79 -14.80
C THR A 162 -2.83 6.70 -16.32
N THR A 163 -2.10 5.80 -16.99
CA THR A 163 -2.22 5.65 -18.45
C THR A 163 -3.53 5.00 -18.89
N TRP A 164 -4.12 4.17 -18.03
CA TRP A 164 -5.40 3.49 -18.30
C TRP A 164 -6.57 4.00 -17.44
N LEU A 165 -6.31 4.91 -16.50
CA LEU A 165 -7.38 5.61 -15.79
C LEU A 165 -8.10 6.61 -16.71
N PRO A 166 -9.37 6.96 -16.42
CA PRO A 166 -10.13 7.94 -17.21
C PRO A 166 -9.41 9.28 -17.34
N ALA A 167 -9.50 9.89 -18.52
CA ALA A 167 -8.76 11.11 -18.89
C ALA A 167 -9.09 12.35 -18.02
N ARG A 168 -10.23 12.34 -17.31
CA ARG A 168 -10.65 13.45 -16.41
C ARG A 168 -9.84 13.52 -15.12
N SER A 169 -9.13 12.46 -14.74
CA SER A 169 -8.25 12.50 -13.57
C SER A 169 -7.02 13.37 -13.86
N ASN A 170 -6.64 14.20 -12.90
CA ASN A 170 -5.33 14.87 -12.96
C ASN A 170 -4.24 13.81 -12.75
N ARG A 171 -3.68 13.31 -13.84
CA ARG A 171 -2.74 12.19 -13.85
C ARG A 171 -1.59 12.38 -12.86
N THR A 172 -0.94 13.55 -12.91
CA THR A 172 0.20 13.82 -12.03
C THR A 172 -0.21 13.82 -10.56
N ARG A 173 -1.31 14.50 -10.21
CA ARG A 173 -1.81 14.51 -8.83
C ARG A 173 -2.18 13.12 -8.35
N THR A 174 -2.89 12.35 -9.17
CA THR A 174 -3.29 10.97 -8.83
C THR A 174 -2.07 10.09 -8.59
N ALA A 175 -1.08 10.11 -9.50
CA ALA A 175 0.14 9.33 -9.35
C ALA A 175 0.94 9.72 -8.09
N LEU A 176 1.08 11.02 -7.81
CA LEU A 176 1.79 11.48 -6.61
C LEU A 176 1.05 11.06 -5.33
N VAL A 177 -0.27 11.17 -5.29
CA VAL A 177 -1.06 10.75 -4.12
C VAL A 177 -0.97 9.24 -3.91
N ASN A 178 -1.14 8.43 -4.97
CA ASN A 178 -1.09 6.98 -4.87
C ASN A 178 0.31 6.50 -4.48
N GLY A 179 1.37 6.98 -5.13
CA GLY A 179 2.75 6.62 -4.77
C GLY A 179 3.12 7.01 -3.34
N SER A 180 2.66 8.20 -2.88
CA SER A 180 2.85 8.60 -1.48
C SER A 180 2.05 7.72 -0.51
N ALA A 181 0.83 7.29 -0.89
CA ALA A 181 0.04 6.37 -0.10
C ALA A 181 0.71 4.99 0.01
N SER A 182 1.30 4.48 -1.07
CA SER A 182 2.06 3.22 -1.06
C SER A 182 3.25 3.29 -0.09
N LEU A 183 4.03 4.38 -0.12
CA LEU A 183 5.11 4.63 0.84
C LEU A 183 4.60 4.69 2.29
N ALA A 184 3.47 5.34 2.53
CA ALA A 184 2.87 5.42 3.87
C ALA A 184 2.39 4.05 4.37
N ILE A 185 1.82 3.23 3.48
CA ILE A 185 1.45 1.84 3.78
C ILE A 185 2.69 1.02 4.11
N GLY A 186 3.77 1.16 3.34
CA GLY A 186 5.06 0.55 3.62
C GLY A 186 5.61 0.91 5.00
N ALA A 187 5.53 2.19 5.38
CA ALA A 187 5.91 2.65 6.72
C ALA A 187 5.04 2.02 7.82
N GLY A 188 3.74 1.89 7.58
CA GLY A 188 2.81 1.19 8.49
C GLY A 188 3.15 -0.30 8.65
N ILE A 189 3.50 -0.98 7.57
CA ILE A 189 3.95 -2.38 7.57
C ILE A 189 5.24 -2.52 8.38
N ASN A 190 6.22 -1.63 8.19
CA ASN A 190 7.47 -1.63 8.94
C ASN A 190 7.21 -1.45 10.46
N LEU A 191 6.33 -0.52 10.83
CA LEU A 191 5.90 -0.34 12.22
C LEU A 191 5.28 -1.61 12.79
N PHE A 192 4.37 -2.23 12.06
CA PHE A 192 3.74 -3.47 12.50
C PHE A 192 4.78 -4.59 12.69
N GLN A 193 5.71 -4.76 11.75
CA GLN A 193 6.78 -5.74 11.82
C GLN A 193 7.67 -5.49 13.05
N GLU A 194 8.07 -4.24 13.27
CA GLU A 194 8.95 -3.84 14.37
C GLU A 194 8.34 -4.17 15.74
N PHE A 195 7.05 -3.88 15.93
CA PHE A 195 6.39 -4.09 17.22
C PHE A 195 5.88 -5.51 17.45
N ARG A 196 5.69 -6.29 16.38
CA ARG A 196 5.30 -7.70 16.48
C ARG A 196 6.45 -8.61 16.89
N HIS A 197 7.66 -8.38 16.40
CA HIS A 197 8.82 -9.27 16.62
C HIS A 197 9.23 -9.44 18.10
N ARG A 198 8.82 -8.55 19.00
CA ARG A 198 9.21 -8.59 20.42
C ARG A 198 8.21 -9.27 21.35
N ARG A 199 7.10 -9.80 20.85
CA ARG A 199 6.16 -10.58 21.68
C ARG A 199 6.56 -12.05 21.83
N ARG A 200 7.73 -12.41 21.35
CA ARG A 200 8.36 -13.73 21.51
C ARG A 200 9.72 -13.57 22.20
#